data_62adfeedd1591e7c6b5288eb513c254e
#
_entry.id   62adfeedd1591e7c6b5288eb513c254e
#
_cell.length_a   1.000
_cell.length_b   1.000
_cell.length_c   1.000
_cell.angle_alpha   90.00
_cell.angle_beta   90.00
_cell.angle_gamma   90.00
#
_symmetry.space_group_name_H-M   'P 1'
#
loop_
_entity.id
_entity.type
_entity.pdbx_description
1 polymer ?
#
loop_
_entity_poly.entity_id
_entity_poly.type
_entity_poly.pdbx_seq_one_letter_code
_entity_poly.pdbx_strand_id
1 'polypeptide(L)'
;KILFKKNKKIAYKFEKKKKKRIKVNSKVTFNKARVAGAFHGALSLNKQKKIPQVLKLLEFPCFDALSYSHLAEGKIDIVLQCGNKIWDIHPLIPIIEAAGGKVSTWTGDDASKGGNIIVANNENNKKQMIKLLKPAN
;
A
#
# COMPACT_ATOMS: atom_id res chain seq x y z
N LYS A 1 -6.55 19.81 9.86
CA LYS A 1 -6.90 18.42 10.21
C LYS A 1 -7.44 17.70 8.99
N ILE A 2 -6.88 16.53 8.66
CA ILE A 2 -7.34 15.64 7.60
C ILE A 2 -7.93 14.40 8.28
N LEU A 3 -9.09 13.95 7.81
CA LEU A 3 -9.78 12.76 8.30
C LEU A 3 -10.18 11.89 7.11
N PHE A 4 -9.91 10.60 7.20
CA PHE A 4 -10.42 9.59 6.28
C PHE A 4 -11.57 8.84 6.93
N LYS A 5 -12.62 8.56 6.17
CA LYS A 5 -13.80 7.83 6.63
C LYS A 5 -14.35 6.91 5.55
N LYS A 6 -14.75 5.71 5.94
CA LYS A 6 -15.52 4.79 5.12
C LYS A 6 -17.01 4.94 5.42
N ASN A 7 -17.84 4.90 4.39
CA ASN A 7 -19.28 4.69 4.50
C ASN A 7 -19.69 3.63 3.48
N LYS A 8 -20.18 2.46 3.96
CA LYS A 8 -20.43 1.28 3.12
C LYS A 8 -19.18 0.93 2.29
N LYS A 9 -19.28 0.99 0.96
CA LYS A 9 -18.20 0.72 -0.01
C LYS A 9 -17.56 2.00 -0.58
N ILE A 10 -17.67 3.14 0.10
CA ILE A 10 -17.14 4.41 -0.38
C ILE A 10 -16.20 5.00 0.68
N ALA A 11 -15.01 5.40 0.25
CA ALA A 11 -14.05 6.12 1.07
C ALA A 11 -14.14 7.63 0.82
N TYR A 12 -13.95 8.40 1.89
CA TYR A 12 -14.00 9.84 1.88
C TYR A 12 -12.79 10.44 2.59
N LYS A 13 -12.30 11.56 2.06
CA LYS A 13 -11.38 12.47 2.72
C LYS A 13 -12.10 13.73 3.14
N PHE A 14 -11.86 14.18 4.36
CA PHE A 14 -12.34 15.45 4.88
C PHE A 14 -11.14 16.36 5.14
N GLU A 15 -11.09 17.49 4.47
CA GLU A 15 -10.03 18.46 4.62
C GLU A 15 -10.61 19.87 4.53
N LYS A 16 -10.23 20.77 5.46
CA LYS A 16 -10.72 22.17 5.49
C LYS A 16 -12.25 22.27 5.36
N LYS A 17 -12.97 21.43 6.11
CA LYS A 17 -14.46 21.32 6.09
C LYS A 17 -15.05 20.80 4.77
N LYS A 18 -14.23 20.44 3.77
CA LYS A 18 -14.69 19.85 2.52
C LYS A 18 -14.65 18.32 2.59
N LYS A 19 -15.73 17.70 2.11
CA LYS A 19 -15.84 16.24 1.95
C LYS A 19 -15.56 15.88 0.49
N LYS A 20 -14.63 14.97 0.25
CA LYS A 20 -14.31 14.47 -1.09
C LYS A 20 -14.33 12.95 -1.10
N ARG A 21 -15.02 12.34 -2.06
CA ARG A 21 -14.88 10.91 -2.35
C ARG A 21 -13.48 10.64 -2.88
N ILE A 22 -12.85 9.58 -2.38
CA ILE A 22 -11.54 9.12 -2.83
C ILE A 22 -11.64 7.72 -3.42
N LYS A 23 -10.78 7.44 -4.40
CA LYS A 23 -10.63 6.12 -5.02
C LYS A 23 -9.23 5.96 -5.57
N VAL A 24 -8.76 4.73 -5.61
CA VAL A 24 -7.49 4.35 -6.25
C VAL A 24 -7.56 4.58 -7.77
N ASN A 25 -6.39 4.70 -8.41
CA ASN A 25 -6.30 4.71 -9.86
C ASN A 25 -6.18 3.27 -10.39
N SER A 26 -7.29 2.56 -10.46
CA SER A 26 -7.34 1.13 -10.78
C SER A 26 -6.86 0.77 -12.20
N LYS A 27 -6.80 1.75 -13.12
CA LYS A 27 -6.43 1.52 -14.52
C LYS A 27 -4.92 1.54 -14.77
N VAL A 28 -4.11 2.01 -13.82
CA VAL A 28 -2.66 2.04 -13.97
C VAL A 28 -2.11 0.61 -13.95
N THR A 29 -1.37 0.25 -15.00
CA THR A 29 -0.70 -1.05 -15.14
C THR A 29 0.60 -1.09 -14.36
N PHE A 30 1.10 -2.28 -14.08
CA PHE A 30 2.30 -2.49 -13.27
C PHE A 30 3.51 -1.68 -13.76
N ASN A 31 3.76 -1.66 -15.08
CA ASN A 31 4.92 -0.95 -15.67
C ASN A 31 4.85 0.58 -15.57
N LYS A 32 3.68 1.13 -15.23
CA LYS A 32 3.45 2.57 -15.06
C LYS A 32 3.09 2.92 -13.62
N ALA A 33 3.11 1.95 -12.73
CA ALA A 33 2.72 2.13 -11.33
C ALA A 33 3.76 2.95 -10.58
N ARG A 34 3.31 3.96 -9.86
CA ARG A 34 4.12 4.73 -8.91
C ARG A 34 4.23 3.91 -7.63
N VAL A 35 5.46 3.60 -7.23
CA VAL A 35 5.73 2.69 -6.11
C VAL A 35 6.40 3.43 -4.96
N ALA A 36 5.81 3.34 -3.78
CA ALA A 36 6.44 3.78 -2.54
C ALA A 36 6.85 2.58 -1.69
N GLY A 37 8.01 2.67 -1.05
CA GLY A 37 8.47 1.56 -0.22
C GLY A 37 9.33 1.99 0.97
N ALA A 38 9.26 1.20 2.04
CA ALA A 38 10.10 1.34 3.21
C ALA A 38 10.47 -0.03 3.79
N PHE A 39 11.76 -0.20 4.05
CA PHE A 39 12.32 -1.44 4.60
C PHE A 39 13.05 -1.22 5.93
N HIS A 40 12.85 -0.13 6.57
CA HIS A 40 13.41 0.39 7.84
C HIS A 40 13.91 -0.66 8.83
N GLY A 41 15.09 -1.26 8.61
CA GLY A 41 15.67 -2.22 9.54
C GLY A 41 14.87 -3.52 9.75
N ALA A 42 13.62 -3.56 9.35
CA ALA A 42 12.77 -4.75 9.44
C ALA A 42 13.07 -5.79 8.35
N LEU A 43 13.69 -5.38 7.25
CA LEU A 43 14.20 -6.25 6.21
C LEU A 43 15.72 -6.14 6.14
N SER A 44 16.42 -7.23 6.47
CA SER A 44 17.89 -7.27 6.44
C SER A 44 18.45 -6.97 5.04
N LEU A 45 19.67 -6.43 4.98
CA LEU A 45 20.37 -6.15 3.71
C LEU A 45 20.49 -7.40 2.83
N ASN A 46 20.69 -8.58 3.44
CA ASN A 46 20.77 -9.84 2.70
C ASN A 46 19.45 -10.18 1.99
N LYS A 47 18.30 -9.89 2.63
CA LYS A 47 16.99 -10.07 2.01
C LYS A 47 16.72 -8.99 0.95
N GLN A 48 17.13 -7.73 1.18
CA GLN A 48 16.99 -6.66 0.20
C GLN A 48 17.77 -6.97 -1.09
N LYS A 49 18.97 -7.55 -0.98
CA LYS A 49 19.76 -7.98 -2.15
C LYS A 49 19.06 -9.01 -3.04
N LYS A 50 18.07 -9.74 -2.51
CA LYS A 50 17.28 -10.71 -3.26
C LYS A 50 16.14 -10.11 -4.08
N ILE A 51 15.84 -8.82 -3.90
CA ILE A 51 14.73 -8.12 -4.58
C ILE A 51 15.18 -6.87 -5.36
N PRO A 52 16.29 -6.94 -6.14
CA PRO A 52 16.84 -5.76 -6.81
C PRO A 52 15.87 -5.12 -7.80
N GLN A 53 14.99 -5.92 -8.41
CA GLN A 53 13.95 -5.39 -9.31
C GLN A 53 12.93 -4.55 -8.56
N VAL A 54 12.53 -4.95 -7.34
CA VAL A 54 11.64 -4.17 -6.49
C VAL A 54 12.30 -2.85 -6.07
N LEU A 55 13.57 -2.91 -5.66
CA LEU A 55 14.31 -1.71 -5.25
C LEU A 55 14.42 -0.69 -6.38
N LYS A 56 14.55 -1.14 -7.64
CA LYS A 56 14.56 -0.26 -8.82
C LYS A 56 13.22 0.38 -9.14
N LEU A 57 12.11 -0.19 -8.69
CA LEU A 57 10.76 0.34 -8.90
C LEU A 57 10.37 1.40 -7.88
N LEU A 58 11.11 1.53 -6.78
CA LEU A 58 10.78 2.50 -5.73
C LEU A 58 11.05 3.93 -6.21
N GLU A 59 9.99 4.71 -6.33
CA GLU A 59 10.06 6.13 -6.70
C GLU A 59 9.97 7.04 -5.48
N PHE A 60 9.28 6.59 -4.43
CA PHE A 60 8.98 7.38 -3.25
C PHE A 60 9.31 6.60 -1.98
N PRO A 61 9.77 7.28 -0.91
CA PRO A 61 9.81 6.68 0.41
C PRO A 61 8.38 6.43 0.91
N CYS A 62 8.19 5.36 1.67
CA CYS A 62 6.92 5.12 2.36
C CYS A 62 6.91 5.91 3.68
N PHE A 63 5.86 6.67 3.90
CA PHE A 63 5.59 7.42 5.13
C PHE A 63 4.37 6.81 5.84
N ASP A 64 4.45 5.54 6.18
CA ASP A 64 3.42 4.81 6.95
C ASP A 64 1.98 5.09 6.48
N ALA A 65 1.10 5.46 7.40
CA ALA A 65 -0.31 5.75 7.13
C ALA A 65 -0.54 6.81 6.04
N LEU A 66 0.38 7.77 5.88
CA LEU A 66 0.27 8.79 4.83
C LEU A 66 0.36 8.17 3.42
N SER A 67 1.29 7.23 3.21
CA SER A 67 1.44 6.55 1.91
C SER A 67 0.23 5.70 1.59
N TYR A 68 -0.32 4.98 2.54
CA TYR A 68 -1.57 4.23 2.37
C TYR A 68 -2.74 5.15 2.03
N SER A 69 -2.80 6.32 2.66
CA SER A 69 -3.80 7.34 2.37
C SER A 69 -3.65 7.90 0.95
N HIS A 70 -2.41 8.16 0.52
CA HIS A 70 -2.12 8.62 -0.85
C HIS A 70 -2.50 7.58 -1.91
N LEU A 71 -2.32 6.30 -1.62
CA LEU A 71 -2.78 5.23 -2.50
C LEU A 71 -4.33 5.24 -2.60
N ALA A 72 -5.02 5.35 -1.47
CA ALA A 72 -6.48 5.45 -1.45
C ALA A 72 -7.01 6.68 -2.21
N GLU A 73 -6.22 7.77 -2.27
CA GLU A 73 -6.50 8.96 -3.07
C GLU A 73 -6.12 8.81 -4.57
N GLY A 74 -5.49 7.72 -4.97
CA GLY A 74 -5.02 7.49 -6.35
C GLY A 74 -3.73 8.25 -6.71
N LYS A 75 -2.97 8.73 -5.73
CA LYS A 75 -1.70 9.45 -5.92
C LYS A 75 -0.49 8.53 -6.03
N ILE A 76 -0.56 7.36 -5.42
CA ILE A 76 0.42 6.27 -5.46
C ILE A 76 -0.34 5.01 -5.86
N ASP A 77 0.31 4.08 -6.53
CA ASP A 77 -0.35 2.90 -7.09
C ASP A 77 0.01 1.61 -6.33
N ILE A 78 1.23 1.55 -5.78
CA ILE A 78 1.69 0.43 -4.96
C ILE A 78 2.46 0.98 -3.74
N VAL A 79 2.18 0.44 -2.57
CA VAL A 79 2.90 0.74 -1.33
C VAL A 79 3.42 -0.55 -0.71
N LEU A 80 4.70 -0.57 -0.38
CA LEU A 80 5.39 -1.68 0.27
C LEU A 80 5.97 -1.22 1.59
N GLN A 81 5.66 -1.91 2.67
CA GLN A 81 6.24 -1.61 3.97
C GLN A 81 6.52 -2.88 4.78
N CYS A 82 7.70 -2.93 5.39
CA CYS A 82 8.09 -4.00 6.30
C CYS A 82 7.77 -3.64 7.74
N GLY A 83 7.46 -4.66 8.55
CA GLY A 83 7.38 -4.54 9.99
C GLY A 83 6.21 -3.69 10.51
N ASN A 84 5.12 -3.60 9.74
CA ASN A 84 3.91 -2.93 10.21
C ASN A 84 3.40 -3.57 11.50
N LYS A 85 3.05 -2.76 12.46
CA LYS A 85 2.26 -3.18 13.60
C LYS A 85 0.77 -3.19 13.24
N ILE A 86 -0.03 -3.88 14.04
CA ILE A 86 -1.47 -3.96 13.81
C ILE A 86 -2.13 -2.58 13.68
N TRP A 87 -1.72 -1.61 14.48
CA TRP A 87 -2.24 -0.24 14.47
C TRP A 87 -1.80 0.60 13.27
N ASP A 88 -0.76 0.20 12.54
CA ASP A 88 -0.28 0.91 11.36
C ASP A 88 -1.16 0.63 10.14
N ILE A 89 -1.73 -0.57 10.04
CA ILE A 89 -2.47 -0.99 8.86
C ILE A 89 -3.94 -1.33 9.13
N HIS A 90 -4.27 -2.00 10.23
CA HIS A 90 -5.63 -2.48 10.49
C HIS A 90 -6.72 -1.39 10.36
N PRO A 91 -6.54 -0.17 10.92
CA PRO A 91 -7.54 0.89 10.79
C PRO A 91 -7.69 1.41 9.35
N LEU A 92 -6.69 1.22 8.49
CA LEU A 92 -6.66 1.73 7.13
C LEU A 92 -7.21 0.74 6.10
N ILE A 93 -7.18 -0.56 6.39
CA ILE A 93 -7.69 -1.61 5.49
C ILE A 93 -9.10 -1.28 4.97
N PRO A 94 -10.10 -1.00 5.83
CA PRO A 94 -11.45 -0.72 5.35
C PRO A 94 -11.56 0.55 4.50
N ILE A 95 -10.68 1.52 4.69
CA ILE A 95 -10.64 2.75 3.89
C ILE A 95 -10.04 2.47 2.52
N ILE A 96 -8.92 1.74 2.49
CA ILE A 96 -8.21 1.34 1.26
C ILE A 96 -9.13 0.50 0.38
N GLU A 97 -9.78 -0.52 0.96
CA GLU A 97 -10.70 -1.40 0.24
C GLU A 97 -11.93 -0.67 -0.28
N ALA A 98 -12.51 0.23 0.51
CA ALA A 98 -13.62 1.07 0.07
C ALA A 98 -13.23 2.06 -1.03
N ALA A 99 -11.95 2.43 -1.13
CA ALA A 99 -11.38 3.20 -2.24
C ALA A 99 -11.06 2.32 -3.48
N GLY A 100 -11.21 0.99 -3.38
CA GLY A 100 -10.93 0.03 -4.45
C GLY A 100 -9.53 -0.58 -4.41
N GLY A 101 -8.72 -0.27 -3.41
CA GLY A 101 -7.38 -0.85 -3.22
C GLY A 101 -7.44 -2.31 -2.77
N LYS A 102 -6.31 -2.98 -2.89
CA LYS A 102 -6.09 -4.38 -2.50
C LYS A 102 -4.97 -4.46 -1.48
N VAL A 103 -5.23 -5.11 -0.35
CA VAL A 103 -4.29 -5.23 0.77
C VAL A 103 -3.98 -6.68 1.04
N SER A 104 -2.72 -7.01 1.29
CA SER A 104 -2.30 -8.31 1.81
C SER A 104 -0.92 -8.23 2.46
N THR A 105 -0.48 -9.30 3.05
CA THR A 105 0.95 -9.50 3.34
C THR A 105 1.73 -9.71 2.04
N TRP A 106 3.06 -9.75 2.09
CA TRP A 106 3.92 -10.08 0.94
C TRP A 106 3.76 -11.53 0.46
N THR A 107 3.16 -12.39 1.27
CA THR A 107 2.81 -13.78 0.90
C THR A 107 1.39 -13.92 0.34
N GLY A 108 0.61 -12.84 0.35
CA GLY A 108 -0.76 -12.82 -0.15
C GLY A 108 -1.83 -13.11 0.91
N ASP A 109 -1.41 -13.27 2.17
CA ASP A 109 -2.30 -13.58 3.29
C ASP A 109 -3.00 -12.33 3.84
N ASP A 110 -3.87 -12.53 4.83
CA ASP A 110 -4.57 -11.45 5.53
C ASP A 110 -3.59 -10.49 6.23
N ALA A 111 -3.77 -9.19 6.03
CA ALA A 111 -2.91 -8.13 6.53
C ALA A 111 -3.35 -7.58 7.89
N SER A 112 -4.47 -8.02 8.44
CA SER A 112 -5.09 -7.42 9.64
C SER A 112 -4.22 -7.46 10.90
N LYS A 113 -3.26 -8.37 10.94
CA LYS A 113 -2.30 -8.53 12.05
C LYS A 113 -0.99 -7.75 11.87
N GLY A 114 -0.85 -7.01 10.78
CA GLY A 114 0.40 -6.33 10.44
C GLY A 114 1.41 -7.25 9.75
N GLY A 115 2.69 -6.94 9.87
CA GLY A 115 3.79 -7.64 9.20
C GLY A 115 4.31 -6.92 7.97
N ASN A 116 4.80 -7.66 7.00
CA ASN A 116 5.25 -7.12 5.72
C ASN A 116 4.05 -6.95 4.79
N ILE A 117 3.68 -5.72 4.52
CA ILE A 117 2.42 -5.35 3.86
C ILE A 117 2.66 -4.87 2.44
N ILE A 118 1.74 -5.25 1.56
CA ILE A 118 1.56 -4.67 0.23
C ILE A 118 0.15 -4.14 0.11
N VAL A 119 0.05 -2.92 -0.41
CA VAL A 119 -1.20 -2.32 -0.87
C VAL A 119 -1.04 -1.94 -2.33
N ALA A 120 -2.01 -2.29 -3.15
CA ALA A 120 -1.98 -2.00 -4.59
C ALA A 120 -3.32 -1.45 -5.09
N ASN A 121 -3.26 -0.72 -6.17
CA ASN A 121 -4.42 -0.12 -6.84
C ASN A 121 -5.35 -1.13 -7.51
N ASN A 122 -4.86 -2.33 -7.83
CA ASN A 122 -5.64 -3.44 -8.37
C ASN A 122 -4.99 -4.80 -8.06
N GLU A 123 -5.75 -5.86 -8.28
CA GLU A 123 -5.32 -7.23 -7.95
C GLU A 123 -4.15 -7.70 -8.81
N ASN A 124 -4.12 -7.32 -10.10
CA ASN A 124 -3.03 -7.71 -11.00
C ASN A 124 -1.68 -7.13 -10.56
N ASN A 125 -1.65 -5.86 -10.22
CA ASN A 125 -0.44 -5.19 -9.73
C ASN A 125 0.02 -5.77 -8.39
N LYS A 126 -0.91 -6.10 -7.49
CA LYS A 126 -0.61 -6.80 -6.24
C LYS A 126 0.08 -8.14 -6.51
N LYS A 127 -0.51 -8.98 -7.38
CA LYS A 127 0.05 -10.30 -7.71
C LYS A 127 1.43 -10.22 -8.36
N GLN A 128 1.64 -9.27 -9.28
CA GLN A 128 2.94 -9.08 -9.92
C GLN A 128 4.02 -8.68 -8.91
N MET A 129 3.70 -7.74 -8.00
CA MET A 129 4.64 -7.31 -6.97
C MET A 129 4.96 -8.44 -5.98
N ILE A 130 3.97 -9.24 -5.55
CA ILE A 130 4.19 -10.40 -4.67
C ILE A 130 5.19 -11.38 -5.30
N LYS A 131 5.11 -11.63 -6.60
CA LYS A 131 6.08 -12.51 -7.30
C LYS A 131 7.51 -11.96 -7.18
N LEU A 132 7.70 -10.66 -7.33
CA LEU A 132 9.01 -10.02 -7.20
C LEU A 132 9.53 -10.00 -5.75
N LEU A 133 8.64 -9.96 -4.78
CA LEU A 133 8.98 -9.97 -3.34
C LEU A 133 9.29 -11.37 -2.81
N LYS A 134 8.82 -12.42 -3.49
CA LYS A 134 8.95 -13.81 -3.04
C LYS A 134 10.36 -14.22 -2.59
N PRO A 135 11.46 -13.82 -3.27
CA PRO A 135 12.81 -14.20 -2.84
C PRO A 135 13.23 -13.63 -1.48
N ALA A 136 12.55 -12.60 -0.97
CA ALA A 136 12.84 -11.96 0.32
C ALA A 136 12.01 -12.52 1.48
N ASN A 137 11.01 -13.33 1.17
CA ASN A 137 10.15 -13.97 2.19
C ASN A 137 10.83 -15.14 2.91
#